data_9a0bf2a8e31315fdaa615022abaf2b63
#
_entry.id   9a0bf2a8e31315fdaa615022abaf2b63
#
_cell.length_a   1.000
_cell.length_b   1.000
_cell.length_c   1.000
_cell.angle_alpha   90.00
_cell.angle_beta   90.00
_cell.angle_gamma   90.00
#
_symmetry.space_group_name_H-M   'P 1'
#
loop_
_entity.id
_entity.type
_entity.pdbx_description
1 polymer ?
#
loop_
_entity_poly.entity_id
_entity_poly.type
_entity_poly.pdbx_seq_one_letter_code
_entity_poly.pdbx_strand_id
1 'polypeptide(L)'
;MKGLKEITFETNGTQPLSDELFAYLDDWLWEGLDNGISREVTFSVSAKLSCSGEKAEDAIKPEIVARYQDAGHAYLKFVIATEDDATEALAAVERYRDEGFYGTVYFMPVGGVESVYHLNNRTVADLAMKNGIRYSDRLQVPLFKNAWAT
;
A
#
# COMPACT_ATOMS: atom_id res chain seq x y z
N MET A 1 -22.12 12.50 -6.47
CA MET A 1 -21.38 12.86 -5.23
C MET A 1 -20.79 14.27 -5.37
N LYS A 2 -21.63 15.29 -5.17
CA LYS A 2 -21.17 16.68 -5.26
C LYS A 2 -20.20 16.98 -4.12
N GLY A 3 -18.99 17.43 -4.44
CA GLY A 3 -17.99 17.86 -3.48
C GLY A 3 -16.90 16.84 -3.12
N LEU A 4 -17.02 15.57 -3.52
CA LEU A 4 -15.96 14.58 -3.32
C LEU A 4 -14.82 14.84 -4.32
N LYS A 5 -13.59 14.95 -3.80
CA LYS A 5 -12.40 15.24 -4.62
C LYS A 5 -11.41 14.09 -4.61
N GLU A 6 -11.42 13.28 -3.56
CA GLU A 6 -10.46 12.20 -3.37
C GLU A 6 -11.18 10.92 -3.00
N ILE A 7 -10.76 9.80 -3.58
CA ILE A 7 -11.20 8.45 -3.23
C ILE A 7 -9.94 7.64 -2.95
N THR A 8 -9.86 7.04 -1.77
CA THR A 8 -8.76 6.12 -1.44
C THR A 8 -9.33 4.72 -1.19
N PHE A 9 -8.79 3.74 -1.90
CA PHE A 9 -9.07 2.33 -1.68
C PHE A 9 -7.95 1.73 -0.83
N GLU A 10 -8.29 1.25 0.36
CA GLU A 10 -7.41 0.40 1.16
C GLU A 10 -7.62 -1.05 0.76
N THR A 11 -6.58 -1.70 0.27
CA THR A 11 -6.66 -3.06 -0.28
C THR A 11 -5.41 -3.88 0.06
N ASN A 12 -5.52 -5.19 0.03
CA ASN A 12 -4.35 -6.09 0.07
C ASN A 12 -3.75 -6.37 -1.33
N GLY A 13 -4.38 -5.86 -2.40
CA GLY A 13 -3.88 -6.00 -3.75
C GLY A 13 -4.18 -7.35 -4.42
N THR A 14 -5.13 -8.13 -3.88
CA THR A 14 -5.44 -9.48 -4.41
C THR A 14 -6.70 -9.53 -5.27
N GLN A 15 -7.47 -8.44 -5.32
CA GLN A 15 -8.72 -8.39 -6.08
C GLN A 15 -8.59 -7.43 -7.26
N PRO A 16 -8.88 -7.88 -8.49
CA PRO A 16 -8.89 -7.00 -9.65
C PRO A 16 -10.04 -6.01 -9.55
N LEU A 17 -9.87 -4.84 -10.19
CA LEU A 17 -10.98 -3.93 -10.43
C LEU A 17 -11.95 -4.58 -11.43
N SER A 18 -13.26 -4.54 -11.14
CA SER A 18 -14.25 -4.89 -12.15
C SER A 18 -14.28 -3.82 -13.25
N ASP A 19 -14.64 -4.22 -14.46
CA ASP A 19 -14.76 -3.31 -15.59
C ASP A 19 -15.75 -2.17 -15.30
N GLU A 20 -16.80 -2.47 -14.55
CA GLU A 20 -17.81 -1.49 -14.12
C GLU A 20 -17.23 -0.44 -13.17
N LEU A 21 -16.43 -0.88 -12.18
CA LEU A 21 -15.78 0.04 -11.24
C LEU A 21 -14.73 0.89 -11.97
N PHE A 22 -13.95 0.27 -12.85
CA PHE A 22 -12.96 0.97 -13.65
C PHE A 22 -13.61 2.09 -14.48
N ALA A 23 -14.67 1.77 -15.25
CA ALA A 23 -15.40 2.74 -16.05
C ALA A 23 -16.01 3.87 -15.20
N TYR A 24 -16.55 3.53 -14.03
CA TYR A 24 -17.09 4.53 -13.11
C TYR A 24 -16.02 5.50 -12.59
N LEU A 25 -14.82 5.01 -12.24
CA LEU A 25 -13.73 5.85 -11.77
C LEU A 25 -13.19 6.75 -12.88
N ASP A 26 -13.07 6.22 -14.09
CA ASP A 26 -12.66 6.99 -15.27
C ASP A 26 -13.64 8.11 -15.57
N ASP A 27 -14.93 7.80 -15.69
CA ASP A 27 -16.00 8.80 -15.90
C ASP A 27 -16.00 9.87 -14.80
N TRP A 28 -15.81 9.47 -13.53
CA TRP A 28 -15.78 10.39 -12.40
C TRP A 28 -14.58 11.35 -12.47
N LEU A 29 -13.40 10.87 -12.87
CA LEU A 29 -12.20 11.68 -13.06
C LEU A 29 -12.41 12.68 -14.21
N TRP A 30 -12.93 12.22 -15.35
CA TRP A 30 -13.20 13.06 -16.51
C TRP A 30 -14.25 14.13 -16.23
N GLU A 31 -15.36 13.79 -15.55
CA GLU A 31 -16.37 14.77 -15.13
C GLU A 31 -15.75 15.85 -14.22
N GLY A 32 -14.79 15.48 -13.36
CA GLY A 32 -14.04 16.45 -12.56
C GLY A 32 -13.27 17.41 -13.43
N LEU A 33 -12.50 16.90 -14.36
CA LEU A 33 -11.66 17.68 -15.27
C LEU A 33 -12.50 18.65 -16.10
N ASP A 34 -13.62 18.20 -16.68
CA ASP A 34 -14.54 19.01 -17.48
C ASP A 34 -15.14 20.18 -16.68
N ASN A 35 -15.32 19.99 -15.38
CA ASN A 35 -15.85 21.02 -14.48
C ASN A 35 -14.75 21.85 -13.78
N GLY A 36 -13.47 21.69 -14.14
CA GLY A 36 -12.35 22.38 -13.52
C GLY A 36 -12.10 21.96 -12.04
N ILE A 37 -12.53 20.75 -11.67
CA ILE A 37 -12.36 20.18 -10.33
C ILE A 37 -11.27 19.13 -10.41
N SER A 38 -10.17 19.33 -9.67
CA SER A 38 -9.17 18.29 -9.51
C SER A 38 -9.75 17.15 -8.66
N ARG A 39 -9.76 15.95 -9.20
CA ARG A 39 -10.18 14.72 -8.52
C ARG A 39 -9.04 13.71 -8.55
N GLU A 40 -8.95 12.88 -7.53
CA GLU A 40 -7.88 11.89 -7.37
C GLU A 40 -8.43 10.55 -6.89
N VAL A 41 -7.91 9.48 -7.47
CA VAL A 41 -8.13 8.10 -7.02
C VAL A 41 -6.79 7.55 -6.57
N THR A 42 -6.76 6.95 -5.38
CA THR A 42 -5.56 6.35 -4.79
C THR A 42 -5.83 4.93 -4.32
N PHE A 43 -4.92 4.02 -4.66
CA PHE A 43 -4.89 2.65 -4.16
C PHE A 43 -3.75 2.49 -3.17
N SER A 44 -4.12 2.37 -1.91
CA SER A 44 -3.22 2.13 -0.78
C SER A 44 -3.11 0.62 -0.57
N VAL A 45 -2.12 0.00 -1.20
CA VAL A 45 -1.98 -1.46 -1.24
C VAL A 45 -1.13 -1.95 -0.09
N SER A 46 -1.73 -2.69 0.83
CA SER A 46 -1.03 -3.35 1.95
C SER A 46 -0.77 -4.81 1.61
N ALA A 47 0.23 -5.04 0.75
CA ALA A 47 0.63 -6.38 0.35
C ALA A 47 1.12 -7.19 1.56
N LYS A 48 0.69 -8.46 1.63
CA LYS A 48 0.99 -9.34 2.75
C LYS A 48 2.25 -10.15 2.48
N LEU A 49 3.10 -10.25 3.49
CA LEU A 49 4.29 -11.11 3.50
C LEU A 49 3.99 -12.41 4.25
N SER A 50 4.89 -13.36 4.17
CA SER A 50 4.76 -14.68 4.81
C SER A 50 4.52 -14.61 6.31
N CYS A 51 5.05 -13.57 6.98
CA CYS A 51 4.82 -13.31 8.41
C CYS A 51 3.33 -13.07 8.76
N SER A 52 2.49 -12.76 7.78
CA SER A 52 1.03 -12.66 7.97
C SER A 52 0.32 -14.02 8.00
N GLY A 53 1.02 -15.10 7.65
CA GLY A 53 0.45 -16.44 7.51
C GLY A 53 -0.18 -16.71 6.13
N GLU A 54 -0.19 -15.74 5.24
CA GLU A 54 -0.65 -15.91 3.87
C GLU A 54 0.47 -16.48 2.99
N LYS A 55 0.11 -17.30 2.00
CA LYS A 55 1.09 -17.79 1.03
C LYS A 55 1.42 -16.67 0.03
N ALA A 56 2.69 -16.55 -0.32
CA ALA A 56 3.15 -15.52 -1.27
C ALA A 56 2.42 -15.57 -2.63
N GLU A 57 2.07 -16.77 -3.11
CA GLU A 57 1.33 -16.97 -4.36
C GLU A 57 -0.10 -16.44 -4.30
N ASP A 58 -0.70 -16.36 -3.12
CA ASP A 58 -2.05 -15.84 -2.91
C ASP A 58 -2.04 -14.35 -2.57
N ALA A 59 -1.00 -13.89 -1.87
CA ALA A 59 -0.89 -12.54 -1.33
C ALA A 59 -0.24 -11.53 -2.29
N ILE A 60 0.69 -11.99 -3.16
CA ILE A 60 1.43 -11.13 -4.08
C ILE A 60 0.92 -11.34 -5.50
N LYS A 61 0.13 -10.37 -5.98
CA LYS A 61 -0.52 -10.35 -7.29
C LYS A 61 -0.08 -9.13 -8.10
N PRO A 62 1.13 -9.15 -8.67
CA PRO A 62 1.71 -8.00 -9.35
C PRO A 62 0.85 -7.49 -10.51
N GLU A 63 0.29 -8.40 -11.30
CA GLU A 63 -0.57 -8.12 -12.45
C GLU A 63 -1.84 -7.34 -12.07
N ILE A 64 -2.38 -7.58 -10.86
CA ILE A 64 -3.56 -6.88 -10.36
C ILE A 64 -3.19 -5.46 -9.95
N VAL A 65 -2.11 -5.33 -9.17
CA VAL A 65 -1.69 -4.03 -8.62
C VAL A 65 -1.14 -3.11 -9.71
N ALA A 66 -0.45 -3.66 -10.71
CA ALA A 66 -0.01 -2.89 -11.86
C ALA A 66 -1.19 -2.21 -12.57
N ARG A 67 -2.31 -2.91 -12.73
CA ARG A 67 -3.53 -2.37 -13.35
C ARG A 67 -4.26 -1.32 -12.52
N TYR A 68 -4.05 -1.24 -11.20
CA TYR A 68 -4.62 -0.14 -10.41
C TYR A 68 -4.09 1.23 -10.87
N GLN A 69 -2.89 1.27 -11.43
CA GLN A 69 -2.28 2.50 -11.94
C GLN A 69 -2.99 3.05 -13.19
N ASP A 70 -3.77 2.22 -13.87
CA ASP A 70 -4.60 2.66 -15.00
C ASP A 70 -5.81 3.47 -14.52
N ALA A 71 -6.24 3.27 -13.26
CA ALA A 71 -7.40 3.93 -12.68
C ALA A 71 -7.04 5.06 -11.69
N GLY A 72 -5.77 5.19 -11.29
CA GLY A 72 -5.33 6.21 -10.33
C GLY A 72 -3.92 6.01 -9.82
N HIS A 73 -3.57 6.69 -8.76
CA HIS A 73 -2.29 6.48 -8.10
C HIS A 73 -2.32 5.20 -7.27
N ALA A 74 -1.26 4.42 -7.36
CA ALA A 74 -1.10 3.24 -6.51
C ALA A 74 0.24 3.29 -5.76
N TYR A 75 0.24 2.86 -4.50
CA TYR A 75 1.45 2.68 -3.73
C TYR A 75 1.38 1.41 -2.88
N LEU A 76 2.54 0.81 -2.65
CA LEU A 76 2.69 -0.40 -1.85
C LEU A 76 3.14 -0.08 -0.43
N LYS A 77 2.58 -0.78 0.54
CA LYS A 77 3.00 -0.77 1.95
C LYS A 77 3.34 -2.19 2.37
N PHE A 78 4.53 -2.39 2.90
CA PHE A 78 4.95 -3.65 3.52
C PHE A 78 5.18 -3.44 5.01
N VAL A 79 4.58 -4.30 5.82
CA VAL A 79 4.79 -4.31 7.27
C VAL A 79 6.02 -5.15 7.57
N ILE A 80 7.01 -4.56 8.22
CA ILE A 80 8.33 -5.14 8.49
C ILE A 80 8.50 -5.35 9.99
N ALA A 81 8.70 -6.59 10.40
CA ALA A 81 9.00 -6.98 11.78
C ALA A 81 10.44 -7.51 11.93
N THR A 82 11.03 -8.03 10.85
CA THR A 82 12.37 -8.64 10.83
C THR A 82 13.15 -8.21 9.59
N GLU A 83 14.45 -8.48 9.56
CA GLU A 83 15.27 -8.27 8.35
C GLU A 83 14.85 -9.23 7.22
N ASP A 84 14.38 -10.42 7.56
CA ASP A 84 13.87 -11.39 6.58
C ASP A 84 12.61 -10.87 5.90
N ASP A 85 11.70 -10.21 6.64
CA ASP A 85 10.54 -9.54 6.03
C ASP A 85 10.96 -8.45 5.05
N ALA A 86 12.01 -7.68 5.36
CA ALA A 86 12.52 -6.66 4.46
C ALA A 86 13.09 -7.28 3.17
N THR A 87 13.78 -8.41 3.29
CA THR A 87 14.32 -9.16 2.15
C THR A 87 13.20 -9.72 1.27
N GLU A 88 12.17 -10.32 1.88
CA GLU A 88 10.98 -10.82 1.18
C GLU A 88 10.22 -9.68 0.48
N ALA A 89 10.06 -8.53 1.16
CA ALA A 89 9.42 -7.36 0.59
C ALA A 89 10.16 -6.83 -0.64
N LEU A 90 11.48 -6.77 -0.60
CA LEU A 90 12.30 -6.35 -1.74
C LEU A 90 12.13 -7.29 -2.93
N ALA A 91 12.15 -8.59 -2.71
CA ALA A 91 11.90 -9.58 -3.76
C ALA A 91 10.48 -9.44 -4.35
N ALA A 92 9.48 -9.15 -3.50
CA ALA A 92 8.13 -8.85 -3.97
C ALA A 92 8.09 -7.55 -4.80
N VAL A 93 8.79 -6.50 -4.38
CA VAL A 93 8.89 -5.23 -5.12
C VAL A 93 9.44 -5.45 -6.54
N GLU A 94 10.48 -6.28 -6.70
CA GLU A 94 11.01 -6.62 -8.02
C GLU A 94 9.94 -7.25 -8.90
N ARG A 95 9.18 -8.22 -8.38
CA ARG A 95 8.06 -8.84 -9.12
C ARG A 95 7.00 -7.81 -9.53
N TYR A 96 6.65 -6.85 -8.66
CA TYR A 96 5.73 -5.76 -9.00
C TYR A 96 6.31 -4.85 -10.10
N ARG A 97 7.63 -4.56 -10.05
CA ARG A 97 8.31 -3.75 -11.06
C ARG A 97 8.34 -4.44 -12.42
N ASP A 98 8.58 -5.74 -12.45
CA ASP A 98 8.60 -6.55 -13.68
C ASP A 98 7.23 -6.55 -14.38
N GLU A 99 6.13 -6.47 -13.63
CA GLU A 99 4.77 -6.31 -14.17
C GLU A 99 4.37 -4.85 -14.46
N GLY A 100 5.32 -3.91 -14.40
CA GLY A 100 5.10 -2.53 -14.77
C GLY A 100 4.59 -1.62 -13.64
N PHE A 101 4.60 -2.06 -12.40
CA PHE A 101 4.29 -1.17 -11.28
C PHE A 101 5.41 -0.15 -11.07
N TYR A 102 5.08 1.15 -11.12
CA TYR A 102 6.05 2.25 -10.93
C TYR A 102 5.77 3.11 -9.69
N GLY A 103 4.70 2.81 -8.94
CA GLY A 103 4.29 3.56 -7.77
C GLY A 103 5.31 3.53 -6.61
N THR A 104 5.06 4.36 -5.63
CA THR A 104 5.91 4.44 -4.42
C THR A 104 5.77 3.19 -3.57
N VAL A 105 6.87 2.79 -2.92
CA VAL A 105 6.89 1.69 -1.97
C VAL A 105 7.27 2.21 -0.59
N TYR A 106 6.57 1.73 0.44
CA TYR A 106 6.80 2.07 1.84
C TYR A 106 7.09 0.84 2.67
N PHE A 107 8.10 0.94 3.54
CA PHE A 107 8.24 0.06 4.69
C PHE A 107 7.61 0.71 5.91
N MET A 108 6.83 -0.08 6.64
CA MET A 108 6.18 0.31 7.87
C MET A 108 6.62 -0.64 8.99
N PRO A 109 6.90 -0.16 10.20
CA PRO A 109 7.15 -1.05 11.31
C PRO A 109 5.86 -1.82 11.64
N VAL A 110 6.01 -3.08 12.08
CA VAL A 110 4.89 -3.84 12.61
C VAL A 110 4.24 -3.06 13.74
N GLY A 111 2.94 -2.93 13.72
CA GLY A 111 2.17 -2.22 14.74
C GLY A 111 1.31 -3.19 15.54
N GLY A 112 1.12 -2.92 16.82
CA GLY A 112 0.29 -3.75 17.67
C GLY A 112 0.81 -3.82 19.09
N VAL A 113 0.94 -4.99 19.64
CA VAL A 113 1.40 -5.20 21.02
C VAL A 113 2.93 -5.09 21.06
N GLU A 114 3.49 -4.31 21.96
CA GLU A 114 4.93 -4.10 22.15
C GLU A 114 5.75 -5.43 22.14
N SER A 115 5.17 -6.52 22.60
CA SER A 115 5.80 -7.84 22.66
C SER A 115 6.04 -8.50 21.29
N VAL A 116 5.53 -7.94 20.18
CA VAL A 116 5.66 -8.50 18.83
C VAL A 116 6.68 -7.72 17.98
N TYR A 117 7.25 -6.63 18.51
CA TYR A 117 8.27 -5.86 17.79
C TYR A 117 9.63 -6.52 17.89
N HIS A 118 10.08 -7.10 16.80
CA HIS A 118 11.46 -7.56 16.66
C HIS A 118 12.40 -6.44 16.23
N LEU A 119 11.92 -5.53 15.39
CA LEU A 119 12.64 -4.34 14.96
C LEU A 119 11.93 -3.06 15.46
N ASN A 120 12.72 -2.11 15.94
CA ASN A 120 12.21 -0.80 16.28
C ASN A 120 12.02 0.09 15.03
N ASN A 121 11.27 1.18 15.17
CA ASN A 121 10.97 2.11 14.10
C ASN A 121 12.23 2.64 13.39
N ARG A 122 13.31 2.91 14.14
CA ARG A 122 14.58 3.38 13.58
C ARG A 122 15.21 2.32 12.67
N THR A 123 15.27 1.08 13.11
CA THR A 123 15.85 -0.01 12.31
C THR A 123 15.08 -0.20 11.00
N VAL A 124 13.75 -0.14 11.04
CA VAL A 124 12.92 -0.24 9.82
C VAL A 124 13.15 0.98 8.91
N ALA A 125 13.29 2.17 9.47
CA ALA A 125 13.62 3.38 8.69
C ALA A 125 15.01 3.28 8.05
N ASP A 126 16.02 2.78 8.78
CA ASP A 126 17.37 2.58 8.26
C ASP A 126 17.38 1.54 7.12
N LEU A 127 16.62 0.43 7.27
CA LEU A 127 16.44 -0.58 6.21
C LEU A 127 15.77 0.02 4.97
N ALA A 128 14.73 0.82 5.16
CA ALA A 128 14.05 1.49 4.06
C ALA A 128 15.01 2.43 3.30
N MET A 129 15.70 3.31 4.01
CA MET A 129 16.66 4.25 3.41
C MET A 129 17.80 3.54 2.68
N LYS A 130 18.38 2.49 3.28
CA LYS A 130 19.46 1.70 2.67
C LYS A 130 19.07 1.09 1.33
N ASN A 131 17.80 0.73 1.17
CA ASN A 131 17.27 0.07 -0.02
C ASN A 131 16.50 1.03 -0.97
N GLY A 132 16.54 2.35 -0.74
CA GLY A 132 15.84 3.31 -1.59
C GLY A 132 14.31 3.25 -1.47
N ILE A 133 13.80 2.66 -0.40
CA ILE A 133 12.37 2.54 -0.09
C ILE A 133 11.99 3.69 0.86
N ARG A 134 10.75 4.17 0.76
CA ARG A 134 10.25 5.16 1.72
C ARG A 134 9.85 4.51 3.04
N TYR A 135 10.01 5.25 4.11
CA TYR A 135 9.52 4.86 5.43
C TYR A 135 8.15 5.52 5.71
N SER A 136 7.25 4.78 6.32
CA SER A 136 5.97 5.30 6.84
C SER A 136 5.78 4.83 8.27
N ASP A 137 5.57 5.75 9.19
CA ASP A 137 5.24 5.42 10.58
C ASP A 137 3.75 5.09 10.74
N ARG A 138 3.43 4.44 11.84
CA ARG A 138 2.06 4.18 12.29
C ARG A 138 1.75 5.07 13.50
N LEU A 139 1.49 6.34 13.24
CA LEU A 139 1.31 7.37 14.28
C LEU A 139 0.28 6.99 15.34
N GLN A 140 -0.75 6.21 15.00
CA GLN A 140 -1.74 5.73 15.96
C GLN A 140 -1.13 4.85 17.06
N VAL A 141 -0.02 4.18 16.79
CA VAL A 141 0.63 3.31 17.79
C VAL A 141 1.31 4.13 18.89
N PRO A 142 2.23 5.07 18.62
CA PRO A 142 2.85 5.89 19.65
C PRO A 142 1.86 6.85 20.32
N LEU A 143 0.84 7.35 19.60
CA LEU A 143 -0.12 8.33 20.14
C LEU A 143 -1.18 7.67 21.03
N PHE A 144 -1.72 6.54 20.62
CA PHE A 144 -2.89 5.92 21.25
C PHE A 144 -2.61 4.51 21.78
N LYS A 145 -1.35 4.05 21.76
CA LYS A 145 -0.94 2.71 22.19
C LYS A 145 -1.80 1.60 21.56
N ASN A 146 -2.26 1.83 20.35
CA ASN A 146 -3.15 0.93 19.61
C ASN A 146 -4.48 0.63 20.31
N ALA A 147 -4.95 1.56 21.14
CA ALA A 147 -6.27 1.43 21.77
C ALA A 147 -7.38 1.51 20.71
N TRP A 148 -8.37 0.62 20.82
CA TRP A 148 -9.52 0.61 19.92
C TRP A 148 -10.43 1.81 20.21
N ALA A 149 -10.94 2.43 19.15
CA ALA A 149 -11.92 3.51 19.22
C ALA A 149 -11.41 4.85 19.84
N THR A 150 -10.11 5.13 19.70
CA THR A 150 -9.56 6.45 20.06
C THR A 150 -9.18 7.24 18.80
#